data_277bde9031fb6dc0e50832d36f17f7b2
#
_entry.id   277bde9031fb6dc0e50832d36f17f7b2
#
_cell.length_a   1.000
_cell.length_b   1.000
_cell.length_c   1.000
_cell.angle_alpha   90.00
_cell.angle_beta   90.00
_cell.angle_gamma   90.00
#
_symmetry.space_group_name_H-M   'P 1'
#
loop_
_entity.id
_entity.type
_entity.pdbx_description
1 polymer ?
#
loop_
_entity_poly.entity_id
_entity_poly.type
_entity_poly.pdbx_seq_one_letter_code
_entity_poly.pdbx_strand_id
1 'polypeptide(L)'
;ASDVYKRQNITRRVTQATAGDDVHGLVLLVQFSDKKFSSVGTQQAFDEMMNKEGYDYMGAIGSARDYFISQSGGLFQPTFDVVGPITLDNTMAYYGANDYSGQDVRPDEMVIDACKKAESMVDFTIYDRDNDGFVDLVYVIYAGYGESSDIDGSLEDAIWPHAWYIYQGAQKRVSVDGKYLDAYACSAELLGNSGTTRDGIGTFCHEYSHTLGLPDFYDTSGVTSNYGMGTWSLMDYGCYNGPDSDGDGYSDGSVPVGYTAYEREFCGWITIEELTTPSSVTLENLADSKKAYKIVSSDKDQYFTLENRQQTGWDRYMASAGLMIVKVDYDQSVWDYNTVNNESSRQRMTIMPADNKYSEYNEDGDLYPYNGNTSFTDDSRPAAKTNTGLKLGKPVTNIEQDNGVITFDFMGGIPAVVAPVADVATHVTTTGFPANW
;
A
#
# COMPACT_ATOMS: atom_id res chain seq x y z
N ALA A 1 -21.75 -6.22 14.31
CA ALA A 1 -20.64 -5.68 13.50
C ALA A 1 -20.08 -6.71 12.49
N SER A 2 -20.21 -8.03 12.73
CA SER A 2 -19.54 -9.07 11.93
C SER A 2 -20.16 -9.36 10.54
N ASP A 3 -21.33 -8.85 10.21
CA ASP A 3 -22.01 -9.17 8.94
C ASP A 3 -21.96 -8.05 7.89
N VAL A 4 -21.51 -6.86 8.25
CA VAL A 4 -21.45 -5.70 7.35
C VAL A 4 -20.22 -5.76 6.43
N TYR A 5 -19.12 -6.36 6.88
CA TYR A 5 -17.87 -6.46 6.13
C TYR A 5 -17.80 -7.60 5.11
N LYS A 6 -18.83 -8.45 5.01
CA LYS A 6 -18.74 -9.72 4.26
C LYS A 6 -19.00 -9.64 2.76
N ARG A 7 -19.10 -8.47 2.13
CA ARG A 7 -19.39 -8.38 0.68
C ARG A 7 -18.65 -7.23 -0.02
N GLN A 8 -17.37 -7.18 0.12
CA GLN A 8 -16.58 -6.39 -0.82
C GLN A 8 -16.21 -7.27 -2.01
N ASN A 9 -17.02 -7.24 -3.06
CA ASN A 9 -16.61 -7.80 -4.34
C ASN A 9 -15.67 -6.79 -5.00
N ILE A 10 -14.37 -6.88 -4.73
CA ILE A 10 -13.34 -6.23 -5.56
C ILE A 10 -13.18 -7.08 -6.84
N THR A 11 -14.25 -7.32 -7.56
CA THR A 11 -14.20 -8.00 -8.87
C THR A 11 -13.84 -7.03 -10.00
N ARG A 12 -13.35 -5.84 -9.67
CA ARG A 12 -12.82 -4.94 -10.67
C ARG A 12 -11.34 -5.20 -10.85
N ARG A 13 -11.00 -6.07 -11.80
CA ARG A 13 -9.68 -6.01 -12.41
C ARG A 13 -9.58 -4.66 -13.11
N VAL A 14 -9.04 -3.68 -12.42
CA VAL A 14 -8.54 -2.49 -13.10
C VAL A 14 -7.54 -2.99 -14.15
N THR A 15 -7.79 -2.71 -15.41
CA THR A 15 -6.81 -2.97 -16.47
C THR A 15 -5.53 -2.30 -16.04
N GLN A 16 -4.44 -3.09 -15.95
CA GLN A 16 -3.13 -2.57 -15.55
C GLN A 16 -2.85 -1.32 -16.36
N ALA A 17 -2.63 -0.19 -15.69
CA ALA A 17 -2.24 1.02 -16.37
C ALA A 17 -0.91 0.78 -17.07
N THR A 18 -0.87 0.98 -18.38
CA THR A 18 0.36 0.88 -19.15
C THR A 18 1.09 2.22 -19.18
N ALA A 19 2.39 2.20 -19.33
CA ALA A 19 3.18 3.42 -19.43
C ALA A 19 2.65 4.30 -20.57
N GLY A 20 2.20 5.52 -20.23
CA GLY A 20 1.64 6.49 -21.17
C GLY A 20 0.11 6.59 -21.15
N ASP A 21 -0.60 5.81 -20.33
CA ASP A 21 -2.03 6.02 -20.09
C ASP A 21 -2.26 7.33 -19.34
N ASP A 22 -3.25 8.10 -19.78
CA ASP A 22 -3.70 9.33 -19.11
C ASP A 22 -4.67 8.92 -17.99
N VAL A 23 -4.11 8.71 -16.80
CA VAL A 23 -4.85 8.21 -15.64
C VAL A 23 -5.23 9.37 -14.73
N HIS A 24 -6.53 9.58 -14.56
CA HIS A 24 -7.10 10.59 -13.68
C HIS A 24 -7.72 9.96 -12.43
N GLY A 25 -7.49 10.60 -11.26
CA GLY A 25 -8.15 10.31 -10.00
C GLY A 25 -8.90 11.52 -9.49
N LEU A 26 -10.15 11.35 -9.07
CA LEU A 26 -11.01 12.43 -8.59
C LEU A 26 -10.85 12.65 -7.08
N VAL A 27 -10.55 13.89 -6.69
CA VAL A 27 -10.49 14.33 -5.28
C VAL A 27 -11.43 15.50 -5.08
N LEU A 28 -12.50 15.31 -4.29
CA LEU A 28 -13.47 16.35 -3.96
C LEU A 28 -13.16 16.96 -2.60
N LEU A 29 -12.99 18.26 -2.53
CA LEU A 29 -12.86 19.01 -1.28
C LEU A 29 -14.25 19.38 -0.77
N VAL A 30 -14.66 18.80 0.35
CA VAL A 30 -16.01 18.93 0.89
C VAL A 30 -15.99 19.72 2.19
N GLN A 31 -16.87 20.70 2.29
CA GLN A 31 -17.11 21.45 3.54
C GLN A 31 -18.61 21.50 3.82
N PHE A 32 -18.94 21.65 5.10
CA PHE A 32 -20.32 21.58 5.58
C PHE A 32 -20.92 22.96 5.79
N SER A 33 -22.22 23.05 6.09
CA SER A 33 -22.87 24.34 6.38
C SER A 33 -22.26 25.03 7.61
N ASP A 34 -21.81 24.26 8.60
CA ASP A 34 -21.24 24.68 9.88
C ASP A 34 -19.72 24.53 9.99
N LYS A 35 -19.08 23.71 9.16
CA LYS A 35 -17.65 23.49 9.18
C LYS A 35 -17.03 23.81 7.83
N LYS A 36 -16.05 24.72 7.83
CA LYS A 36 -15.31 25.14 6.63
C LYS A 36 -13.85 24.71 6.74
N PHE A 37 -13.19 24.58 5.59
CA PHE A 37 -11.75 24.39 5.55
C PHE A 37 -11.02 25.48 6.33
N SER A 38 -9.96 25.09 6.99
CA SER A 38 -9.06 26.02 7.70
C SER A 38 -8.24 26.86 6.71
N SER A 39 -7.46 27.78 7.23
CA SER A 39 -6.58 28.61 6.38
C SER A 39 -5.48 27.84 5.66
N VAL A 40 -5.16 26.62 6.11
CA VAL A 40 -4.17 25.74 5.48
C VAL A 40 -4.81 24.77 4.47
N GLY A 41 -6.13 24.59 4.51
CA GLY A 41 -6.90 23.69 3.65
C GLY A 41 -7.40 24.36 2.38
N THR A 42 -6.52 25.01 1.61
CA THR A 42 -6.90 25.61 0.31
C THR A 42 -6.88 24.58 -0.81
N GLN A 43 -7.67 24.79 -1.86
CA GLN A 43 -7.62 23.92 -3.05
C GLN A 43 -6.20 23.81 -3.61
N GLN A 44 -5.47 24.92 -3.71
CA GLN A 44 -4.07 24.90 -4.16
C GLN A 44 -3.20 24.03 -3.27
N ALA A 45 -3.38 24.10 -1.94
CA ALA A 45 -2.59 23.32 -1.01
C ALA A 45 -2.83 21.81 -1.15
N PHE A 46 -4.07 21.39 -1.42
CA PHE A 46 -4.39 20.00 -1.71
C PHE A 46 -3.97 19.58 -3.12
N ASP A 47 -4.09 20.46 -4.13
CA ASP A 47 -3.56 20.17 -5.46
C ASP A 47 -2.02 19.96 -5.41
N GLU A 48 -1.30 20.80 -4.66
CA GLU A 48 0.13 20.61 -4.45
C GLU A 48 0.44 19.29 -3.73
N MET A 49 -0.34 18.92 -2.71
CA MET A 49 -0.18 17.66 -1.96
C MET A 49 -0.41 16.44 -2.87
N MET A 50 -1.34 16.53 -3.80
CA MET A 50 -1.66 15.43 -4.72
C MET A 50 -0.72 15.35 -5.92
N ASN A 51 -0.24 16.48 -6.48
CA ASN A 51 0.37 16.51 -7.80
C ASN A 51 1.76 17.13 -7.90
N LYS A 52 2.16 18.00 -6.95
CA LYS A 52 3.39 18.80 -7.07
C LYS A 52 4.63 17.93 -6.93
N GLU A 53 5.47 17.94 -7.96
CA GLU A 53 6.79 17.31 -7.89
C GLU A 53 7.62 17.89 -6.74
N GLY A 54 8.17 17.01 -5.90
CA GLY A 54 8.95 17.39 -4.74
C GLY A 54 8.17 18.15 -3.67
N TYR A 55 6.88 17.83 -3.48
CA TYR A 55 6.10 18.38 -2.36
C TYR A 55 6.77 18.08 -1.02
N ASP A 56 6.89 19.11 -0.15
CA ASP A 56 7.74 19.08 1.04
C ASP A 56 7.07 19.64 2.31
N TYR A 57 5.76 19.79 2.32
CA TYR A 57 5.03 20.30 3.48
C TYR A 57 5.20 19.37 4.69
N MET A 58 5.57 19.93 5.85
CA MET A 58 5.71 19.22 7.13
C MET A 58 6.57 17.94 7.06
N GLY A 59 7.63 17.95 6.24
CA GLY A 59 8.56 16.82 6.13
C GLY A 59 8.21 15.77 5.10
N ALA A 60 7.13 15.96 4.34
CA ALA A 60 6.85 15.15 3.14
C ALA A 60 8.05 15.16 2.18
N ILE A 61 8.18 14.13 1.37
CA ILE A 61 9.28 13.95 0.41
C ILE A 61 8.82 13.87 -1.05
N GLY A 62 7.56 14.15 -1.25
CA GLY A 62 6.88 14.14 -2.53
C GLY A 62 5.37 14.17 -2.35
N SER A 63 4.67 14.38 -3.46
CA SER A 63 3.21 14.31 -3.54
C SER A 63 2.71 12.87 -3.65
N ALA A 64 1.38 12.67 -3.60
CA ALA A 64 0.79 11.38 -3.92
C ALA A 64 1.17 10.89 -5.32
N ARG A 65 1.22 11.79 -6.30
CA ARG A 65 1.72 11.50 -7.65
C ARG A 65 3.18 11.06 -7.65
N ASP A 66 4.06 11.74 -6.93
CA ASP A 66 5.47 11.35 -6.79
C ASP A 66 5.61 9.97 -6.18
N TYR A 67 4.76 9.65 -5.19
CA TYR A 67 4.71 8.33 -4.59
C TYR A 67 4.46 7.25 -5.64
N PHE A 68 3.37 7.33 -6.40
CA PHE A 68 3.03 6.31 -7.40
C PHE A 68 4.05 6.23 -8.55
N ILE A 69 4.60 7.36 -9.00
CA ILE A 69 5.69 7.39 -9.99
C ILE A 69 6.92 6.65 -9.47
N SER A 70 7.30 6.90 -8.22
CA SER A 70 8.43 6.22 -7.56
C SER A 70 8.19 4.71 -7.43
N GLN A 71 7.03 4.29 -6.91
CA GLN A 71 6.72 2.88 -6.68
C GLN A 71 6.66 2.07 -7.97
N SER A 72 6.11 2.64 -9.03
CA SER A 72 6.01 2.01 -10.34
C SER A 72 7.29 2.10 -11.17
N GLY A 73 8.25 2.93 -10.74
CA GLY A 73 9.42 3.27 -11.56
C GLY A 73 9.07 4.02 -12.83
N GLY A 74 8.04 4.86 -12.75
CA GLY A 74 7.58 5.71 -13.84
C GLY A 74 6.58 5.04 -14.80
N LEU A 75 6.18 3.79 -14.54
CA LEU A 75 5.18 3.10 -15.36
C LEU A 75 3.76 3.62 -15.13
N PHE A 76 3.47 4.09 -13.93
CA PHE A 76 2.19 4.63 -13.53
C PHE A 76 2.36 6.09 -13.07
N GLN A 77 1.74 7.02 -13.78
CA GLN A 77 1.89 8.47 -13.58
C GLN A 77 0.52 9.16 -13.51
N PRO A 78 -0.25 8.94 -12.44
CA PRO A 78 -1.59 9.48 -12.32
C PRO A 78 -1.56 11.01 -12.20
N THR A 79 -2.66 11.65 -12.58
CA THR A 79 -2.99 13.05 -12.27
C THR A 79 -4.20 13.04 -11.36
N PHE A 80 -4.18 13.80 -10.29
CA PHE A 80 -5.29 13.89 -9.35
C PHE A 80 -6.01 15.22 -9.51
N ASP A 81 -7.26 15.18 -9.96
CA ASP A 81 -8.07 16.37 -10.18
C ASP A 81 -8.73 16.81 -8.86
N VAL A 82 -8.17 17.85 -8.24
CA VAL A 82 -8.66 18.38 -6.96
C VAL A 82 -9.71 19.46 -7.22
N VAL A 83 -10.94 19.18 -6.84
CA VAL A 83 -12.11 20.01 -7.15
C VAL A 83 -12.80 20.50 -5.87
N GLY A 84 -13.09 21.78 -5.80
CA GLY A 84 -13.79 22.37 -4.66
C GLY A 84 -13.15 23.67 -4.16
N PRO A 85 -13.51 24.16 -2.96
CA PRO A 85 -14.35 23.49 -1.96
C PRO A 85 -15.85 23.47 -2.32
N ILE A 86 -16.46 22.30 -2.16
CA ILE A 86 -17.89 22.08 -2.37
C ILE A 86 -18.60 22.22 -1.02
N THR A 87 -19.53 23.17 -0.91
CA THR A 87 -20.29 23.36 0.33
C THR A 87 -21.56 22.53 0.32
N LEU A 88 -21.67 21.59 1.24
CA LEU A 88 -22.90 20.85 1.48
C LEU A 88 -23.91 21.65 2.30
N ASP A 89 -25.21 21.32 2.14
CA ASP A 89 -26.29 22.08 2.76
C ASP A 89 -26.49 21.71 4.23
N ASN A 90 -26.09 20.50 4.61
CA ASN A 90 -26.20 20.00 5.98
C ASN A 90 -24.93 20.23 6.80
N THR A 91 -25.03 20.04 8.11
CA THR A 91 -23.91 20.10 9.07
C THR A 91 -23.03 18.88 8.97
N MET A 92 -21.81 18.93 9.53
CA MET A 92 -20.94 17.77 9.65
C MET A 92 -21.62 16.66 10.44
N ALA A 93 -22.22 16.97 11.58
CA ALA A 93 -22.97 16.03 12.42
C ALA A 93 -24.16 15.37 11.71
N TYR A 94 -24.75 15.99 10.69
CA TYR A 94 -25.79 15.33 9.89
C TYR A 94 -25.29 14.08 9.19
N TYR A 95 -24.04 14.12 8.70
CA TYR A 95 -23.42 13.03 7.95
C TYR A 95 -22.67 12.06 8.86
N GLY A 96 -21.92 12.57 9.85
CA GLY A 96 -20.98 11.83 10.66
C GLY A 96 -21.50 11.39 12.04
N ALA A 97 -22.64 11.93 12.52
CA ALA A 97 -23.12 11.51 13.84
C ALA A 97 -23.31 9.99 13.92
N ASN A 98 -22.85 9.42 15.01
CA ASN A 98 -22.85 8.00 15.25
C ASN A 98 -24.26 7.42 15.52
N ASP A 99 -24.50 6.22 15.01
CA ASP A 99 -25.63 5.39 15.42
C ASP A 99 -25.35 4.68 16.77
N TYR A 100 -26.28 3.88 17.25
CA TYR A 100 -26.15 3.13 18.52
C TYR A 100 -25.00 2.09 18.51
N SER A 101 -24.42 1.78 17.36
CA SER A 101 -23.26 0.90 17.21
C SER A 101 -21.93 1.64 17.09
N GLY A 102 -21.96 2.98 17.11
CA GLY A 102 -20.79 3.83 16.97
C GLY A 102 -20.30 3.93 15.53
N GLN A 103 -21.23 3.95 14.57
CA GLN A 103 -20.90 4.12 13.15
C GLN A 103 -21.60 5.33 12.57
N ASP A 104 -20.93 6.03 11.70
CA ASP A 104 -21.47 7.18 10.96
C ASP A 104 -22.79 6.84 10.28
N VAL A 105 -23.78 7.72 10.44
CA VAL A 105 -25.14 7.43 9.94
C VAL A 105 -25.32 7.69 8.43
N ARG A 106 -24.55 8.60 7.81
CA ARG A 106 -24.76 9.03 6.41
C ARG A 106 -23.50 9.42 5.66
N PRO A 107 -22.36 8.72 5.79
CA PRO A 107 -21.15 9.12 5.08
C PRO A 107 -21.30 8.95 3.56
N ASP A 108 -22.04 7.94 3.10
CA ASP A 108 -22.39 7.73 1.72
C ASP A 108 -23.27 8.87 1.13
N GLU A 109 -24.17 9.43 1.92
CA GLU A 109 -24.98 10.59 1.51
C GLU A 109 -24.11 11.85 1.34
N MET A 110 -23.07 12.04 2.18
CA MET A 110 -22.08 13.10 2.00
C MET A 110 -21.44 13.02 0.61
N VAL A 111 -20.98 11.85 0.21
CA VAL A 111 -20.33 11.63 -1.08
C VAL A 111 -21.31 11.85 -2.24
N ILE A 112 -22.54 11.33 -2.11
CA ILE A 112 -23.61 11.52 -3.12
C ILE A 112 -23.91 13.01 -3.31
N ASP A 113 -24.07 13.77 -2.22
CA ASP A 113 -24.39 15.18 -2.28
C ASP A 113 -23.23 16.00 -2.86
N ALA A 114 -22.00 15.63 -2.52
CA ALA A 114 -20.79 16.24 -3.08
C ALA A 114 -20.72 16.00 -4.59
N CYS A 115 -20.88 14.77 -5.07
CA CYS A 115 -20.84 14.45 -6.49
C CYS A 115 -21.92 15.16 -7.29
N LYS A 116 -23.16 15.22 -6.78
CA LYS A 116 -24.24 15.96 -7.43
C LYS A 116 -23.97 17.46 -7.55
N LYS A 117 -23.33 18.07 -6.55
CA LYS A 117 -22.92 19.48 -6.62
C LYS A 117 -21.73 19.68 -7.56
N ALA A 118 -20.86 18.68 -7.68
CA ALA A 118 -19.68 18.69 -8.55
C ALA A 118 -20.02 18.44 -10.03
N GLU A 119 -21.19 17.89 -10.38
CA GLU A 119 -21.57 17.51 -11.76
C GLU A 119 -21.46 18.67 -12.76
N SER A 120 -21.60 19.91 -12.32
CA SER A 120 -21.37 21.09 -13.16
C SER A 120 -19.91 21.55 -13.26
N MET A 121 -19.01 20.96 -12.47
CA MET A 121 -17.60 21.34 -12.34
C MET A 121 -16.68 20.29 -12.92
N VAL A 122 -17.13 19.05 -13.04
CA VAL A 122 -16.33 17.85 -13.35
C VAL A 122 -17.08 17.02 -14.40
N ASP A 123 -16.37 16.48 -15.36
CA ASP A 123 -16.86 15.41 -16.24
C ASP A 123 -16.55 14.06 -15.62
N PHE A 124 -17.53 13.42 -15.00
CA PHE A 124 -17.34 12.12 -14.32
C PHE A 124 -17.02 10.98 -15.28
N THR A 125 -17.21 11.15 -16.59
CA THR A 125 -16.94 10.08 -17.56
C THR A 125 -15.47 9.73 -17.70
N ILE A 126 -14.57 10.65 -17.36
CA ILE A 126 -13.11 10.43 -17.47
C ILE A 126 -12.55 9.54 -16.33
N TYR A 127 -13.32 9.36 -15.25
CA TYR A 127 -12.92 8.55 -14.09
C TYR A 127 -13.49 7.12 -14.13
N ASP A 128 -14.02 6.68 -15.26
CA ASP A 128 -14.39 5.29 -15.56
C ASP A 128 -13.38 4.73 -16.56
N ARG A 129 -12.19 4.39 -16.07
CA ARG A 129 -11.05 4.04 -16.92
C ARG A 129 -11.21 2.72 -17.64
N ASP A 130 -11.83 1.74 -17.00
CA ASP A 130 -12.06 0.41 -17.58
C ASP A 130 -13.36 0.30 -18.40
N ASN A 131 -14.14 1.39 -18.48
CA ASN A 131 -15.42 1.50 -19.19
C ASN A 131 -16.47 0.48 -18.70
N ASP A 132 -16.47 0.17 -17.41
CA ASP A 132 -17.47 -0.71 -16.80
C ASP A 132 -18.79 0.02 -16.45
N GLY A 133 -18.81 1.33 -16.61
CA GLY A 133 -19.96 2.20 -16.36
C GLY A 133 -20.01 2.76 -14.94
N PHE A 134 -18.94 2.60 -14.16
CA PHE A 134 -18.80 3.16 -12.83
C PHE A 134 -17.59 4.11 -12.75
N VAL A 135 -17.68 5.10 -11.88
CA VAL A 135 -16.52 5.89 -11.47
C VAL A 135 -15.60 5.00 -10.63
N ASP A 136 -14.31 4.93 -10.99
CA ASP A 136 -13.34 4.01 -10.35
C ASP A 136 -13.25 4.26 -8.84
N LEU A 137 -13.12 5.53 -8.43
CA LEU A 137 -13.09 5.98 -7.04
C LEU A 137 -13.49 7.46 -6.95
N VAL A 138 -14.34 7.78 -6.00
CA VAL A 138 -14.53 9.15 -5.52
C VAL A 138 -13.78 9.32 -4.20
N TYR A 139 -12.72 10.12 -4.18
CA TYR A 139 -12.05 10.45 -2.94
C TYR A 139 -12.52 11.79 -2.40
N VAL A 140 -12.85 11.85 -1.12
CA VAL A 140 -13.33 13.07 -0.45
C VAL A 140 -12.35 13.47 0.63
N ILE A 141 -11.86 14.72 0.58
CA ILE A 141 -11.20 15.35 1.72
C ILE A 141 -12.23 16.29 2.35
N TYR A 142 -12.63 16.01 3.58
CA TYR A 142 -13.63 16.84 4.27
C TYR A 142 -12.99 17.80 5.29
N ALA A 143 -13.61 18.98 5.46
CA ALA A 143 -13.10 20.06 6.31
C ALA A 143 -13.11 19.69 7.79
N GLY A 144 -12.03 19.97 8.49
CA GLY A 144 -11.84 19.74 9.92
C GLY A 144 -11.13 18.44 10.25
N TYR A 145 -11.35 17.95 11.47
CA TYR A 145 -10.74 16.71 12.00
C TYR A 145 -11.64 15.50 11.73
N GLY A 146 -11.01 14.30 11.72
CA GLY A 146 -11.72 13.04 11.65
C GLY A 146 -12.03 12.46 13.04
N GLU A 147 -13.10 11.68 13.13
CA GLU A 147 -13.48 10.99 14.38
C GLU A 147 -12.41 10.00 14.84
N SER A 148 -11.63 9.40 13.95
CA SER A 148 -10.54 8.50 14.31
C SER A 148 -9.47 9.11 15.22
N SER A 149 -9.43 10.45 15.29
CA SER A 149 -8.54 11.20 16.19
C SER A 149 -9.22 11.64 17.49
N ASP A 150 -10.43 11.15 17.78
CA ASP A 150 -11.17 11.53 18.97
C ASP A 150 -10.61 10.84 20.22
N ILE A 151 -10.01 11.63 21.11
CA ILE A 151 -9.43 11.15 22.37
C ILE A 151 -10.24 11.60 23.59
N ASP A 152 -11.20 12.51 23.43
CA ASP A 152 -11.93 13.14 24.54
C ASP A 152 -13.45 13.25 24.34
N GLY A 153 -13.99 12.67 23.26
CA GLY A 153 -15.40 12.71 22.89
C GLY A 153 -15.82 14.01 22.19
N SER A 154 -14.87 14.85 21.78
CA SER A 154 -15.18 16.12 21.11
C SER A 154 -15.46 15.99 19.62
N LEU A 155 -15.10 14.88 19.03
CA LEU A 155 -15.23 14.58 17.61
C LEU A 155 -16.23 13.45 17.29
N GLU A 156 -17.05 13.03 18.25
CA GLU A 156 -18.05 11.96 18.10
C GLU A 156 -19.04 12.21 16.94
N ASP A 157 -19.27 13.48 16.58
CA ASP A 157 -20.10 13.89 15.45
C ASP A 157 -19.30 14.15 14.15
N ALA A 158 -17.98 13.96 14.17
CA ALA A 158 -17.16 14.05 12.98
C ALA A 158 -17.27 12.76 12.17
N ILE A 159 -16.73 12.77 10.95
CA ILE A 159 -16.75 11.59 10.08
C ILE A 159 -15.51 10.74 10.36
N TRP A 160 -15.68 9.43 10.49
CA TRP A 160 -14.57 8.49 10.53
C TRP A 160 -13.93 8.34 9.14
N PRO A 161 -12.63 8.54 8.93
CA PRO A 161 -11.95 8.26 7.67
C PRO A 161 -12.10 6.79 7.28
N HIS A 162 -12.61 6.53 6.07
CA HIS A 162 -12.88 5.15 5.63
C HIS A 162 -13.03 5.05 4.11
N ALA A 163 -12.96 3.83 3.60
CA ALA A 163 -13.42 3.48 2.27
C ALA A 163 -14.67 2.60 2.33
N TRP A 164 -15.61 2.81 1.40
CA TRP A 164 -16.85 2.06 1.34
C TRP A 164 -17.50 2.10 -0.04
N TYR A 165 -18.70 1.53 -0.13
CA TYR A 165 -19.50 1.49 -1.35
C TYR A 165 -20.85 2.17 -1.16
N ILE A 166 -21.20 3.09 -2.06
CA ILE A 166 -22.46 3.85 -2.02
C ILE A 166 -23.67 2.92 -2.04
N TYR A 167 -23.63 1.87 -2.87
CA TYR A 167 -24.77 0.94 -2.91
C TYR A 167 -25.00 0.22 -1.58
N GLN A 168 -23.97 -0.07 -0.84
CA GLN A 168 -24.08 -0.73 0.45
C GLN A 168 -24.63 0.17 1.56
N GLY A 169 -24.23 1.44 1.59
CA GLY A 169 -24.77 2.43 2.52
C GLY A 169 -26.18 2.87 2.12
N ALA A 170 -26.31 3.50 0.97
CA ALA A 170 -27.58 4.10 0.51
C ALA A 170 -28.65 3.11 0.05
N GLN A 171 -28.30 1.82 -0.15
CA GLN A 171 -29.19 0.78 -0.68
C GLN A 171 -29.86 1.17 -2.02
N LYS A 172 -29.23 2.04 -2.78
CA LYS A 172 -29.69 2.53 -4.08
C LYS A 172 -28.51 2.83 -5.00
N ARG A 173 -28.71 2.68 -6.30
CA ARG A 173 -27.75 3.14 -7.30
C ARG A 173 -27.90 4.64 -7.53
N VAL A 174 -26.79 5.34 -7.57
CA VAL A 174 -26.71 6.77 -7.87
C VAL A 174 -25.82 6.95 -9.08
N SER A 175 -26.18 7.86 -10.00
CA SER A 175 -25.36 8.16 -11.16
C SER A 175 -25.20 9.66 -11.35
N VAL A 176 -24.07 10.06 -11.91
CA VAL A 176 -23.72 11.40 -12.40
C VAL A 176 -23.09 11.25 -13.79
N ASP A 177 -23.39 12.14 -14.72
CA ASP A 177 -22.93 12.09 -16.13
C ASP A 177 -23.11 10.72 -16.81
N GLY A 178 -24.13 9.96 -16.38
CA GLY A 178 -24.41 8.62 -16.90
C GLY A 178 -23.50 7.50 -16.36
N LYS A 179 -22.58 7.79 -15.44
CA LYS A 179 -21.76 6.83 -14.71
C LYS A 179 -22.31 6.58 -13.33
N TYR A 180 -22.25 5.33 -12.86
CA TYR A 180 -22.64 4.99 -11.49
C TYR A 180 -21.55 5.36 -10.49
N LEU A 181 -21.95 5.90 -9.34
CA LEU A 181 -21.11 6.08 -8.18
C LEU A 181 -21.20 4.81 -7.31
N ASP A 182 -20.07 4.27 -6.87
CA ASP A 182 -20.07 3.14 -5.94
C ASP A 182 -18.87 3.19 -4.99
N ALA A 183 -17.66 2.90 -5.44
CA ALA A 183 -16.47 2.99 -4.59
C ALA A 183 -16.17 4.44 -4.18
N TYR A 184 -16.01 4.68 -2.90
CA TYR A 184 -15.55 5.95 -2.37
C TYR A 184 -14.63 5.76 -1.18
N ALA A 185 -13.80 6.77 -0.92
CA ALA A 185 -13.04 6.90 0.30
C ALA A 185 -13.07 8.34 0.81
N CYS A 186 -12.84 8.53 2.09
CA CYS A 186 -12.75 9.87 2.65
C CYS A 186 -11.69 9.96 3.75
N SER A 187 -11.09 11.15 3.86
CA SER A 187 -10.17 11.52 4.94
C SER A 187 -10.43 12.94 5.42
N ALA A 188 -9.90 13.25 6.60
CA ALA A 188 -10.00 14.57 7.20
C ALA A 188 -9.04 15.57 6.52
N GLU A 189 -9.33 16.86 6.64
CA GLU A 189 -8.40 17.93 6.32
C GLU A 189 -7.22 17.98 7.27
N LEU A 190 -7.48 17.79 8.56
CA LEU A 190 -6.55 18.05 9.65
C LEU A 190 -6.18 16.79 10.41
N LEU A 191 -4.90 16.68 10.73
CA LEU A 191 -4.32 15.66 11.59
C LEU A 191 -4.69 15.90 13.05
N GLY A 192 -4.86 14.81 13.81
CA GLY A 192 -5.12 14.86 15.24
C GLY A 192 -6.49 15.47 15.59
N ASN A 193 -6.59 16.07 16.79
CA ASN A 193 -7.79 16.74 17.29
C ASN A 193 -7.58 18.23 17.64
N SER A 194 -6.40 18.78 17.34
CA SER A 194 -6.02 20.16 17.61
C SER A 194 -5.00 20.67 16.60
N GLY A 195 -4.81 22.00 16.57
CA GLY A 195 -3.85 22.61 15.64
C GLY A 195 -4.40 22.81 14.23
N THR A 196 -3.52 22.96 13.26
CA THR A 196 -3.86 23.21 11.84
C THR A 196 -2.90 22.49 10.89
N THR A 197 -2.32 21.36 11.32
CA THR A 197 -1.51 20.51 10.46
C THR A 197 -2.44 19.72 9.54
N ARG A 198 -2.20 19.75 8.23
CA ARG A 198 -2.94 18.90 7.29
C ARG A 198 -2.53 17.46 7.47
N ASP A 199 -3.48 16.53 7.29
CA ASP A 199 -3.21 15.11 7.20
C ASP A 199 -2.28 14.80 6.03
N GLY A 200 -1.55 13.67 6.10
CA GLY A 200 -0.60 13.24 5.09
C GLY A 200 -1.25 12.58 3.87
N ILE A 201 -0.41 12.12 2.95
CA ILE A 201 -0.87 11.44 1.71
C ILE A 201 -1.12 9.94 1.90
N GLY A 202 -0.74 9.39 3.03
CA GLY A 202 -0.68 7.93 3.21
C GLY A 202 -2.02 7.25 3.10
N THR A 203 -3.05 7.79 3.78
CA THR A 203 -4.43 7.30 3.67
C THR A 203 -4.92 7.38 2.22
N PHE A 204 -4.66 8.50 1.53
CA PHE A 204 -5.02 8.62 0.13
C PHE A 204 -4.32 7.55 -0.74
N CYS A 205 -3.02 7.36 -0.57
CA CYS A 205 -2.26 6.37 -1.34
C CYS A 205 -2.76 4.94 -1.09
N HIS A 206 -3.10 4.61 0.15
CA HIS A 206 -3.71 3.33 0.53
C HIS A 206 -5.03 3.10 -0.19
N GLU A 207 -5.98 4.03 -0.02
CA GLU A 207 -7.32 3.90 -0.60
C GLU A 207 -7.31 3.93 -2.13
N TYR A 208 -6.45 4.76 -2.72
CA TYR A 208 -6.31 4.77 -4.17
C TYR A 208 -5.70 3.46 -4.71
N SER A 209 -4.87 2.78 -3.92
CA SER A 209 -4.29 1.48 -4.29
C SER A 209 -5.33 0.36 -4.41
N HIS A 210 -6.49 0.49 -3.76
CA HIS A 210 -7.62 -0.40 -3.99
C HIS A 210 -8.13 -0.33 -5.43
N THR A 211 -8.04 0.82 -6.10
CA THR A 211 -8.37 0.94 -7.53
C THR A 211 -7.40 0.18 -8.44
N LEU A 212 -6.21 -0.15 -7.94
CA LEU A 212 -5.23 -1.01 -8.61
C LEU A 212 -5.45 -2.50 -8.31
N GLY A 213 -6.50 -2.83 -7.53
CA GLY A 213 -6.91 -4.18 -7.18
C GLY A 213 -6.23 -4.76 -5.94
N LEU A 214 -5.42 -4.00 -5.23
CA LEU A 214 -4.78 -4.44 -3.99
C LEU A 214 -5.80 -4.51 -2.86
N PRO A 215 -5.88 -5.61 -2.09
CA PRO A 215 -6.69 -5.71 -0.89
C PRO A 215 -5.94 -5.18 0.34
N ASP A 216 -6.65 -5.03 1.45
CA ASP A 216 -6.04 -4.82 2.76
C ASP A 216 -5.26 -6.05 3.22
N PHE A 217 -4.12 -5.83 3.88
CA PHE A 217 -3.30 -6.89 4.46
C PHE A 217 -3.37 -6.95 5.99
N TYR A 218 -4.19 -6.11 6.62
CA TYR A 218 -4.60 -6.28 8.01
C TYR A 218 -5.87 -7.14 8.13
N ASP A 219 -6.26 -7.49 9.34
CA ASP A 219 -7.53 -8.19 9.61
C ASP A 219 -8.72 -7.21 9.53
N THR A 220 -9.38 -7.16 8.39
CA THR A 220 -10.54 -6.29 8.16
C THR A 220 -11.79 -6.70 8.97
N SER A 221 -11.77 -7.88 9.60
CA SER A 221 -12.89 -8.32 10.46
C SER A 221 -12.80 -7.76 11.89
N GLY A 222 -11.62 -7.36 12.32
CA GLY A 222 -11.33 -6.91 13.68
C GLY A 222 -11.52 -7.98 14.77
N VAL A 223 -11.62 -9.27 14.39
CA VAL A 223 -11.91 -10.35 15.34
C VAL A 223 -10.76 -11.34 15.53
N THR A 224 -9.71 -11.27 14.73
CA THR A 224 -8.53 -12.12 14.89
C THR A 224 -7.40 -11.35 15.57
N SER A 225 -6.34 -12.05 15.92
CA SER A 225 -5.07 -11.47 16.37
C SER A 225 -4.00 -11.58 15.30
N ASN A 226 -4.39 -11.67 14.03
CA ASN A 226 -3.45 -11.74 12.93
C ASN A 226 -2.73 -10.41 12.78
N TYR A 227 -1.40 -10.47 12.71
CA TYR A 227 -0.56 -9.29 12.58
C TYR A 227 -0.66 -8.67 11.17
N GLY A 228 -0.78 -9.52 10.13
CA GLY A 228 -0.75 -9.03 8.75
C GLY A 228 0.64 -8.59 8.31
N MET A 229 0.72 -7.41 7.72
CA MET A 229 1.97 -6.81 7.25
C MET A 229 2.46 -5.64 8.13
N GLY A 230 1.63 -5.16 9.07
CA GLY A 230 2.01 -4.07 9.95
C GLY A 230 2.45 -2.81 9.19
N THR A 231 3.47 -2.11 9.70
CA THR A 231 4.00 -0.91 9.05
C THR A 231 4.86 -1.18 7.81
N TRP A 232 5.03 -2.46 7.41
CA TRP A 232 5.85 -2.86 6.27
C TRP A 232 5.15 -2.76 4.91
N SER A 233 3.84 -2.56 4.87
CA SER A 233 3.03 -2.47 3.66
C SER A 233 2.15 -1.24 3.66
N LEU A 234 2.00 -0.59 2.48
CA LEU A 234 1.03 0.48 2.31
C LEU A 234 -0.41 -0.01 2.56
N MET A 235 -0.70 -1.28 2.18
CA MET A 235 -2.03 -1.88 2.33
C MET A 235 -2.30 -2.41 3.75
N ASP A 236 -1.51 -1.93 4.72
CA ASP A 236 -1.64 -2.13 6.15
C ASP A 236 -1.22 -0.83 6.86
N TYR A 237 -0.73 -0.85 8.07
CA TYR A 237 -0.37 0.35 8.85
C TYR A 237 0.78 1.19 8.27
N GLY A 238 1.51 0.70 7.26
CA GLY A 238 2.57 1.45 6.58
C GLY A 238 2.11 2.73 5.88
N CYS A 239 0.81 2.89 5.65
CA CYS A 239 0.22 4.14 5.15
C CYS A 239 0.36 5.30 6.15
N TYR A 240 0.46 5.01 7.45
CA TYR A 240 0.60 6.02 8.49
C TYR A 240 2.06 6.43 8.76
N ASN A 241 3.04 5.86 8.06
CA ASN A 241 4.44 6.23 8.25
C ASN A 241 4.70 7.70 7.89
N GLY A 242 5.62 8.32 8.62
CA GLY A 242 5.99 9.72 8.45
C GLY A 242 6.73 10.28 9.65
N PRO A 243 7.08 11.55 9.63
CA PRO A 243 7.53 12.24 10.83
C PRO A 243 6.37 12.46 11.81
N ASP A 244 6.71 12.74 13.05
CA ASP A 244 5.81 13.30 14.05
C ASP A 244 5.83 14.83 13.87
N SER A 245 4.98 15.36 13.00
CA SER A 245 5.04 16.74 12.56
C SER A 245 4.44 17.75 13.53
N ASP A 246 3.56 17.31 14.41
CA ASP A 246 2.91 18.15 15.43
C ASP A 246 3.39 17.88 16.85
N GLY A 247 4.19 16.82 17.06
CA GLY A 247 4.83 16.50 18.33
C GLY A 247 3.92 15.77 19.30
N ASP A 248 2.88 15.10 18.81
CA ASP A 248 1.94 14.33 19.63
C ASP A 248 2.40 12.88 19.88
N GLY A 249 3.48 12.46 19.26
CA GLY A 249 4.08 11.11 19.36
C GLY A 249 3.60 10.12 18.31
N TYR A 250 2.80 10.58 17.34
CA TYR A 250 2.32 9.76 16.22
C TYR A 250 2.87 10.27 14.88
N SER A 251 3.00 9.38 13.93
CA SER A 251 3.40 9.73 12.57
C SER A 251 2.22 10.33 11.80
N ASP A 252 2.51 11.24 10.86
CA ASP A 252 1.53 12.06 10.16
C ASP A 252 1.08 11.51 8.78
N GLY A 253 1.55 10.32 8.40
CA GLY A 253 1.22 9.72 7.10
C GLY A 253 1.76 10.47 5.88
N SER A 254 2.68 11.43 6.06
CA SER A 254 3.22 12.21 4.94
C SER A 254 4.31 11.50 4.15
N VAL A 255 4.88 10.43 4.71
CA VAL A 255 5.89 9.59 4.05
C VAL A 255 5.51 8.12 4.23
N PRO A 256 4.41 7.67 3.57
CA PRO A 256 4.00 6.28 3.66
C PRO A 256 5.09 5.35 3.14
N VAL A 257 5.12 4.12 3.64
CA VAL A 257 6.10 3.11 3.24
C VAL A 257 5.97 2.79 1.74
N GLY A 258 7.09 2.48 1.11
CA GLY A 258 7.09 2.05 -0.30
C GLY A 258 6.40 0.70 -0.48
N TYR A 259 5.81 0.47 -1.65
CA TYR A 259 5.22 -0.81 -2.02
C TYR A 259 6.23 -1.95 -1.84
N THR A 260 5.76 -3.05 -1.27
CA THR A 260 6.49 -4.32 -1.24
C THR A 260 6.72 -4.87 -2.66
N ALA A 261 7.61 -5.82 -2.80
CA ALA A 261 7.79 -6.51 -4.08
C ALA A 261 6.51 -7.18 -4.56
N TYR A 262 5.71 -7.75 -3.62
CA TYR A 262 4.42 -8.34 -3.94
C TYR A 262 3.45 -7.31 -4.54
N GLU A 263 3.27 -6.17 -3.89
CA GLU A 263 2.37 -5.11 -4.35
C GLU A 263 2.79 -4.59 -5.73
N ARG A 264 4.11 -4.42 -5.97
CA ARG A 264 4.63 -4.01 -7.27
C ARG A 264 4.43 -5.08 -8.35
N GLU A 265 4.62 -6.37 -8.04
CA GLU A 265 4.35 -7.48 -8.98
C GLU A 265 2.84 -7.57 -9.28
N PHE A 266 2.00 -7.42 -8.27
CA PHE A 266 0.54 -7.43 -8.41
C PHE A 266 0.06 -6.33 -9.37
N CYS A 267 0.61 -5.12 -9.24
CA CYS A 267 0.35 -4.00 -10.15
C CYS A 267 1.04 -4.14 -11.53
N GLY A 268 1.85 -5.18 -11.74
CA GLY A 268 2.58 -5.41 -13.00
C GLY A 268 3.78 -4.48 -13.21
N TRP A 269 4.29 -3.85 -12.15
CA TRP A 269 5.41 -2.91 -12.22
C TRP A 269 6.77 -3.57 -12.15
N ILE A 270 6.87 -4.75 -11.55
CA ILE A 270 8.05 -5.60 -11.55
C ILE A 270 7.68 -7.05 -11.81
N THR A 271 8.68 -7.89 -12.04
CA THR A 271 8.56 -9.34 -12.01
C THR A 271 9.49 -9.89 -10.95
N ILE A 272 8.96 -10.63 -9.98
CA ILE A 272 9.75 -11.26 -8.93
C ILE A 272 10.36 -12.56 -9.49
N GLU A 273 11.69 -12.65 -9.47
CA GLU A 273 12.42 -13.81 -9.98
C GLU A 273 12.29 -15.02 -9.04
N GLU A 274 11.96 -16.20 -9.55
CA GLU A 274 11.90 -17.42 -8.75
C GLU A 274 13.29 -18.03 -8.57
N LEU A 275 13.71 -18.24 -7.31
CA LEU A 275 14.90 -19.01 -6.97
C LEU A 275 14.60 -20.52 -7.06
N THR A 276 15.23 -21.19 -8.02
CA THR A 276 14.98 -22.61 -8.31
C THR A 276 16.20 -23.49 -8.11
N THR A 277 17.41 -22.95 -8.17
CA THR A 277 18.69 -23.67 -8.09
C THR A 277 19.60 -23.06 -7.04
N PRO A 278 20.47 -23.84 -6.40
CA PRO A 278 21.45 -23.32 -5.43
C PRO A 278 22.21 -22.10 -6.00
N SER A 279 22.27 -21.02 -5.23
CA SER A 279 22.92 -19.80 -5.65
C SER A 279 23.30 -18.91 -4.46
N SER A 280 24.42 -18.21 -4.58
CA SER A 280 24.75 -17.08 -3.71
C SER A 280 24.20 -15.81 -4.34
N VAL A 281 23.37 -15.09 -3.59
CA VAL A 281 22.58 -13.96 -4.07
C VAL A 281 23.13 -12.67 -3.48
N THR A 282 23.22 -11.65 -4.30
CA THR A 282 23.43 -10.25 -3.89
C THR A 282 22.19 -9.46 -4.27
N LEU A 283 21.59 -8.77 -3.33
CA LEU A 283 20.31 -8.07 -3.48
C LEU A 283 20.44 -6.62 -3.01
N GLU A 284 20.39 -5.72 -3.97
CA GLU A 284 20.35 -4.28 -3.75
C GLU A 284 18.98 -3.85 -3.24
N ASN A 285 18.88 -2.64 -2.65
CA ASN A 285 17.62 -2.07 -2.18
C ASN A 285 16.52 -2.14 -3.25
N LEU A 286 15.35 -2.62 -2.88
CA LEU A 286 14.19 -2.74 -3.77
C LEU A 286 13.82 -1.41 -4.43
N ALA A 287 13.89 -0.31 -3.68
CA ALA A 287 13.55 1.02 -4.18
C ALA A 287 14.38 1.43 -5.39
N ASP A 288 15.67 1.03 -5.43
CA ASP A 288 16.63 1.39 -6.47
C ASP A 288 16.70 0.32 -7.58
N SER A 289 16.82 -0.94 -7.17
CA SER A 289 17.09 -2.06 -8.09
C SER A 289 15.83 -2.60 -8.78
N LYS A 290 14.66 -2.44 -8.15
CA LYS A 290 13.39 -3.07 -8.55
C LYS A 290 13.48 -4.60 -8.62
N LYS A 291 14.45 -5.19 -7.92
CA LYS A 291 14.70 -6.64 -7.87
C LYS A 291 14.22 -7.22 -6.55
N ALA A 292 13.55 -8.35 -6.67
CA ALA A 292 13.19 -9.20 -5.57
C ALA A 292 13.19 -10.65 -6.03
N TYR A 293 13.21 -11.56 -5.07
CA TYR A 293 13.14 -13.00 -5.35
C TYR A 293 11.93 -13.62 -4.69
N LYS A 294 11.49 -14.77 -5.21
CA LYS A 294 10.48 -15.62 -4.56
C LYS A 294 10.92 -17.07 -4.51
N ILE A 295 10.47 -17.75 -3.46
CA ILE A 295 10.69 -19.17 -3.25
C ILE A 295 9.32 -19.84 -3.20
N VAL A 296 8.96 -20.54 -4.26
CA VAL A 296 7.66 -21.19 -4.39
C VAL A 296 7.69 -22.55 -3.69
N SER A 297 6.67 -22.86 -2.90
CA SER A 297 6.51 -24.16 -2.25
C SER A 297 6.00 -25.23 -3.23
N SER A 298 5.85 -26.47 -2.77
CA SER A 298 5.19 -27.51 -3.56
C SER A 298 3.68 -27.22 -3.77
N ASP A 299 3.08 -26.45 -2.87
CA ASP A 299 1.78 -25.81 -3.07
C ASP A 299 2.04 -24.45 -3.73
N LYS A 300 1.77 -24.37 -5.02
CA LYS A 300 2.17 -23.23 -5.85
C LYS A 300 1.52 -21.90 -5.48
N ASP A 301 0.38 -21.95 -4.79
CA ASP A 301 -0.32 -20.74 -4.31
C ASP A 301 0.31 -20.21 -3.02
N GLN A 302 1.23 -20.98 -2.39
CA GLN A 302 1.98 -20.57 -1.22
C GLN A 302 3.46 -20.41 -1.52
N TYR A 303 3.99 -19.23 -1.31
CA TYR A 303 5.37 -18.87 -1.56
C TYR A 303 5.87 -17.79 -0.60
N PHE A 304 7.16 -17.52 -0.66
CA PHE A 304 7.80 -16.45 0.11
C PHE A 304 8.47 -15.48 -0.84
N THR A 305 8.26 -14.17 -0.65
CA THR A 305 9.06 -13.14 -1.33
C THR A 305 10.24 -12.73 -0.46
N LEU A 306 11.33 -12.36 -1.10
CA LEU A 306 12.56 -11.87 -0.46
C LEU A 306 12.93 -10.55 -1.12
N GLU A 307 12.98 -9.50 -0.32
CA GLU A 307 13.30 -8.15 -0.78
C GLU A 307 14.20 -7.41 0.20
N ASN A 308 15.13 -6.63 -0.32
CA ASN A 308 15.98 -5.78 0.50
C ASN A 308 15.30 -4.42 0.71
N ARG A 309 15.03 -4.08 1.97
CA ARG A 309 14.45 -2.79 2.37
C ARG A 309 15.48 -1.99 3.16
N GLN A 310 15.62 -0.72 2.81
CA GLN A 310 16.56 0.18 3.48
C GLN A 310 15.83 1.48 3.89
N GLN A 311 16.21 2.05 5.02
CA GLN A 311 15.61 3.28 5.58
C GLN A 311 15.98 4.52 4.74
N THR A 312 15.58 4.53 3.46
CA THR A 312 15.85 5.59 2.50
C THR A 312 14.59 5.92 1.69
N GLY A 313 14.51 7.13 1.13
CA GLY A 313 13.36 7.52 0.32
C GLY A 313 12.04 7.37 1.09
N TRP A 314 11.06 6.70 0.51
CA TRP A 314 9.76 6.43 1.12
C TRP A 314 9.83 5.46 2.30
N ASP A 315 10.89 4.66 2.38
CA ASP A 315 11.11 3.70 3.46
C ASP A 315 11.88 4.27 4.66
N ARG A 316 12.16 5.58 4.68
CA ARG A 316 13.05 6.20 5.70
C ARG A 316 12.55 6.11 7.13
N TYR A 317 11.24 5.97 7.32
CA TYR A 317 10.60 5.89 8.63
C TYR A 317 10.23 4.45 9.04
N MET A 318 10.68 3.44 8.30
CA MET A 318 10.57 2.04 8.74
C MET A 318 11.35 1.81 10.05
N ALA A 319 10.91 0.86 10.84
CA ALA A 319 11.53 0.51 12.12
C ALA A 319 12.97 0.01 11.95
N SER A 320 13.28 -0.74 10.89
CA SER A 320 14.62 -1.26 10.62
C SER A 320 14.90 -1.43 9.13
N ALA A 321 16.13 -1.86 8.79
CA ALA A 321 16.57 -2.16 7.44
C ALA A 321 17.12 -3.58 7.35
N GLY A 322 16.92 -4.26 6.21
CA GLY A 322 17.40 -5.63 6.03
C GLY A 322 16.65 -6.40 4.93
N LEU A 323 16.82 -7.70 4.94
CA LEU A 323 16.06 -8.63 4.11
C LEU A 323 14.67 -8.84 4.72
N MET A 324 13.64 -8.36 4.05
CA MET A 324 12.26 -8.66 4.37
C MET A 324 11.84 -9.96 3.68
N ILE A 325 11.25 -10.87 4.45
CA ILE A 325 10.69 -12.12 3.94
C ILE A 325 9.19 -12.10 4.21
N VAL A 326 8.39 -12.19 3.15
CA VAL A 326 6.93 -12.17 3.25
C VAL A 326 6.37 -13.51 2.81
N LYS A 327 5.48 -14.09 3.62
CA LYS A 327 4.69 -15.25 3.25
C LYS A 327 3.45 -14.83 2.51
N VAL A 328 3.22 -15.43 1.35
CA VAL A 328 2.02 -15.25 0.54
C VAL A 328 1.32 -16.61 0.41
N ASP A 329 0.04 -16.67 0.72
CA ASP A 329 -0.86 -17.81 0.56
C ASP A 329 -2.07 -17.30 -0.23
N TYR A 330 -1.87 -17.24 -1.55
CA TYR A 330 -2.78 -16.59 -2.47
C TYR A 330 -4.06 -17.40 -2.68
N ASP A 331 -5.19 -16.70 -2.66
CA ASP A 331 -6.49 -17.23 -3.03
C ASP A 331 -7.30 -16.08 -3.65
N GLN A 332 -7.61 -16.19 -4.94
CA GLN A 332 -8.28 -15.14 -5.69
C GLN A 332 -9.57 -14.67 -5.00
N SER A 333 -10.36 -15.58 -4.47
CA SER A 333 -11.63 -15.23 -3.83
C SER A 333 -11.43 -14.44 -2.54
N VAL A 334 -10.39 -14.77 -1.77
CA VAL A 334 -10.05 -14.07 -0.53
C VAL A 334 -9.55 -12.66 -0.83
N TRP A 335 -8.75 -12.49 -1.89
CA TRP A 335 -8.31 -11.18 -2.37
C TRP A 335 -9.49 -10.35 -2.89
N ASP A 336 -10.35 -10.94 -3.73
CA ASP A 336 -11.52 -10.26 -4.28
C ASP A 336 -12.52 -9.80 -3.21
N TYR A 337 -12.61 -10.53 -2.09
CA TYR A 337 -13.50 -10.19 -0.97
C TYR A 337 -12.83 -9.33 0.12
N ASN A 338 -11.57 -8.93 -0.06
CA ASN A 338 -10.82 -8.15 0.92
C ASN A 338 -10.78 -8.78 2.33
N THR A 339 -10.55 -10.09 2.39
CA THR A 339 -10.56 -10.87 3.64
C THR A 339 -9.26 -11.63 3.88
N VAL A 340 -8.14 -11.08 3.39
CA VAL A 340 -6.84 -11.76 3.29
C VAL A 340 -6.38 -12.36 4.61
N ASN A 341 -6.48 -11.62 5.71
CA ASN A 341 -6.02 -12.04 7.03
C ASN A 341 -7.16 -12.22 8.06
N ASN A 342 -8.39 -12.44 7.62
CA ASN A 342 -9.55 -12.58 8.51
C ASN A 342 -9.73 -13.98 9.12
N GLU A 343 -8.90 -14.97 8.74
CA GLU A 343 -8.95 -16.33 9.29
C GLU A 343 -7.88 -16.48 10.38
N SER A 344 -8.29 -16.62 11.65
CA SER A 344 -7.40 -16.62 12.82
C SER A 344 -6.31 -17.70 12.83
N SER A 345 -6.51 -18.79 12.08
CA SER A 345 -5.53 -19.88 11.96
C SER A 345 -4.64 -19.79 10.73
N ARG A 346 -4.84 -18.77 9.87
CA ARG A 346 -4.23 -18.72 8.55
C ARG A 346 -3.97 -17.28 8.10
N GLN A 347 -2.80 -16.75 8.46
CA GLN A 347 -2.34 -15.50 7.88
C GLN A 347 -1.85 -15.75 6.46
N ARG A 348 -2.51 -15.12 5.48
CA ARG A 348 -2.24 -15.34 4.06
C ARG A 348 -1.21 -14.37 3.48
N MET A 349 -1.14 -13.18 4.03
CA MET A 349 -0.13 -12.18 3.69
C MET A 349 0.49 -11.66 4.99
N THR A 350 1.73 -12.03 5.28
CA THR A 350 2.37 -11.62 6.53
C THR A 350 3.89 -11.67 6.42
N ILE A 351 4.55 -10.79 7.13
CA ILE A 351 6.00 -10.82 7.30
C ILE A 351 6.43 -12.09 8.08
N MET A 352 7.64 -12.57 7.82
CA MET A 352 8.30 -13.63 8.57
C MET A 352 9.40 -13.00 9.45
N PRO A 353 9.07 -12.51 10.66
CA PRO A 353 9.96 -11.65 11.43
C PRO A 353 11.19 -12.41 11.95
N ALA A 354 12.38 -11.81 11.77
CA ALA A 354 13.65 -12.46 12.15
C ALA A 354 13.75 -12.77 13.64
N ASP A 355 13.07 -12.02 14.51
CA ASP A 355 12.99 -12.28 15.94
C ASP A 355 11.85 -13.23 16.34
N ASN A 356 11.05 -13.67 15.38
CA ASN A 356 9.89 -14.55 15.54
C ASN A 356 8.80 -13.96 16.46
N LYS A 357 8.61 -12.61 16.43
CA LYS A 357 7.54 -11.94 17.15
C LYS A 357 6.65 -11.17 16.16
N TYR A 358 5.37 -11.40 16.26
CA TYR A 358 4.36 -10.74 15.47
C TYR A 358 3.71 -9.66 16.34
N SER A 359 4.24 -8.44 16.30
CA SER A 359 3.78 -7.35 17.14
C SER A 359 4.20 -5.99 16.58
N GLU A 360 3.26 -5.09 16.42
CA GLU A 360 3.47 -3.70 16.05
C GLU A 360 4.35 -2.90 17.03
N TYR A 361 4.52 -3.41 18.25
CA TYR A 361 5.39 -2.79 19.28
C TYR A 361 6.84 -3.29 19.22
N ASN A 362 7.23 -4.12 18.26
CA ASN A 362 8.57 -4.71 18.20
C ASN A 362 9.04 -4.99 16.76
N GLU A 363 8.83 -4.06 15.86
CA GLU A 363 9.18 -4.23 14.44
C GLU A 363 10.68 -4.09 14.14
N ASP A 364 11.48 -3.55 15.07
CA ASP A 364 12.95 -3.42 14.89
C ASP A 364 13.63 -4.76 14.61
N GLY A 365 13.03 -5.88 15.05
CA GLY A 365 13.56 -7.23 14.93
C GLY A 365 13.07 -8.02 13.73
N ASP A 366 12.25 -7.44 12.87
CA ASP A 366 11.54 -8.18 11.82
C ASP A 366 12.41 -8.53 10.63
N LEU A 367 13.35 -7.66 10.26
CA LEU A 367 14.19 -7.85 9.08
C LEU A 367 15.47 -8.61 9.40
N TYR A 368 15.89 -9.45 8.46
CA TYR A 368 17.14 -10.20 8.59
C TYR A 368 18.35 -9.39 8.08
N PRO A 369 19.56 -9.59 8.71
CA PRO A 369 19.85 -10.41 9.89
C PRO A 369 19.47 -9.66 11.18
N TYR A 370 19.03 -10.38 12.21
CA TYR A 370 18.74 -9.78 13.50
C TYR A 370 19.26 -10.67 14.66
N ASN A 371 20.02 -10.10 15.60
CA ASN A 371 20.55 -10.76 16.80
C ASN A 371 21.17 -12.16 16.55
N GLY A 372 21.90 -12.31 15.43
CA GLY A 372 22.52 -13.56 15.03
C GLY A 372 21.59 -14.54 14.31
N ASN A 373 20.31 -14.19 14.11
CA ASN A 373 19.46 -14.93 13.19
C ASN A 373 19.76 -14.51 11.76
N THR A 374 20.49 -15.37 11.04
CA THR A 374 20.99 -15.17 9.67
C THR A 374 20.44 -16.22 8.72
N SER A 375 19.31 -16.86 9.07
CA SER A 375 18.78 -17.96 8.27
C SER A 375 17.27 -18.07 8.34
N PHE A 376 16.67 -18.46 7.21
CA PHE A 376 15.27 -18.83 7.09
C PHE A 376 15.19 -20.24 6.48
N THR A 377 14.88 -21.23 7.31
CA THR A 377 14.91 -22.65 6.97
C THR A 377 13.71 -23.39 7.55
N ASP A 378 13.54 -24.66 7.19
CA ASP A 378 12.46 -25.50 7.73
C ASP A 378 12.47 -25.64 9.26
N ASP A 379 13.62 -25.43 9.89
CA ASP A 379 13.86 -25.64 11.31
C ASP A 379 14.26 -24.34 12.06
N SER A 380 14.33 -23.19 11.35
CA SER A 380 14.52 -21.86 11.96
C SER A 380 13.27 -21.37 12.70
N ARG A 381 13.39 -20.24 13.38
CA ARG A 381 12.28 -19.52 13.98
C ARG A 381 12.33 -18.06 13.54
N PRO A 382 11.34 -17.64 12.69
CA PRO A 382 10.22 -18.42 12.12
C PRO A 382 10.71 -19.51 11.16
N ALA A 383 9.88 -20.55 11.00
CA ALA A 383 10.22 -21.68 10.13
C ALA A 383 9.69 -21.45 8.70
N ALA A 384 10.46 -21.86 7.69
CA ALA A 384 10.09 -21.84 6.29
C ALA A 384 9.05 -22.91 5.97
N LYS A 385 7.79 -22.66 6.34
CA LYS A 385 6.65 -23.56 6.17
C LYS A 385 5.42 -22.84 5.64
N THR A 386 4.66 -23.56 4.81
CA THR A 386 3.34 -23.11 4.37
C THR A 386 2.34 -23.05 5.52
N ASN A 387 1.19 -22.44 5.30
CA ASN A 387 0.07 -22.45 6.25
C ASN A 387 -0.49 -23.86 6.50
N THR A 388 -0.29 -24.79 5.55
CA THR A 388 -0.65 -26.21 5.70
C THR A 388 0.43 -27.03 6.42
N GLY A 389 1.53 -26.39 6.84
CA GLY A 389 2.64 -27.04 7.56
C GLY A 389 3.66 -27.76 6.67
N LEU A 390 3.57 -27.64 5.34
CA LEU A 390 4.55 -28.20 4.43
C LEU A 390 5.90 -27.49 4.60
N LYS A 391 6.97 -28.23 4.76
CA LYS A 391 8.33 -27.71 4.76
C LYS A 391 8.71 -27.23 3.37
N LEU A 392 9.38 -26.09 3.30
CA LEU A 392 9.83 -25.52 2.04
C LEU A 392 10.94 -26.36 1.37
N GLY A 393 11.85 -26.93 2.18
CA GLY A 393 13.00 -27.70 1.71
C GLY A 393 14.03 -26.89 0.90
N LYS A 394 13.95 -25.58 0.96
CA LYS A 394 14.74 -24.62 0.20
C LYS A 394 15.33 -23.57 1.15
N PRO A 395 16.38 -23.90 1.91
CA PRO A 395 16.93 -23.02 2.93
C PRO A 395 17.55 -21.74 2.35
N VAL A 396 17.34 -20.63 3.05
CA VAL A 396 18.08 -19.38 2.91
C VAL A 396 19.00 -19.26 4.12
N THR A 397 20.29 -19.10 3.91
CA THR A 397 21.31 -19.09 4.98
C THR A 397 22.36 -18.02 4.71
N ASN A 398 23.22 -17.76 5.70
CA ASN A 398 24.29 -16.77 5.59
C ASN A 398 23.75 -15.39 5.14
N ILE A 399 22.60 -14.99 5.71
CA ILE A 399 22.04 -13.68 5.43
C ILE A 399 22.92 -12.63 6.10
N GLU A 400 23.50 -11.75 5.30
CA GLU A 400 24.35 -10.65 5.75
C GLU A 400 23.88 -9.33 5.14
N GLN A 401 24.13 -8.25 5.86
CA GLN A 401 23.91 -6.88 5.37
C GLN A 401 25.20 -6.11 5.48
N ASP A 402 25.65 -5.52 4.37
CA ASP A 402 26.80 -4.64 4.32
C ASP A 402 26.49 -3.41 3.43
N ASN A 403 26.62 -2.21 4.00
CA ASN A 403 26.40 -0.94 3.29
C ASN A 403 25.07 -0.87 2.50
N GLY A 404 23.97 -1.43 3.06
CA GLY A 404 22.66 -1.42 2.44
C GLY A 404 22.42 -2.52 1.39
N VAL A 405 23.40 -3.38 1.17
CA VAL A 405 23.31 -4.55 0.28
C VAL A 405 23.11 -5.81 1.12
N ILE A 406 22.18 -6.64 0.72
CA ILE A 406 21.93 -7.95 1.32
C ILE A 406 22.62 -9.03 0.49
N THR A 407 23.31 -9.97 1.18
CA THR A 407 23.78 -11.20 0.58
C THR A 407 23.22 -12.40 1.32
N PHE A 408 22.98 -13.49 0.62
CA PHE A 408 22.56 -14.75 1.22
C PHE A 408 22.87 -15.95 0.31
N ASP A 409 22.89 -17.15 0.90
CA ASP A 409 22.99 -18.41 0.17
C ASP A 409 21.62 -19.09 0.13
N PHE A 410 21.15 -19.35 -1.09
CA PHE A 410 19.97 -20.17 -1.36
C PHE A 410 20.37 -21.61 -1.62
N MET A 411 19.80 -22.57 -0.88
CA MET A 411 20.09 -24.02 -0.96
C MET A 411 21.60 -24.35 -0.87
N GLY A 412 22.31 -23.62 0.02
CA GLY A 412 23.73 -23.80 0.27
C GLY A 412 24.66 -22.96 -0.59
N GLY A 413 24.11 -22.20 -1.52
CA GLY A 413 24.88 -21.30 -2.38
C GLY A 413 25.80 -22.01 -3.36
N ILE A 414 26.33 -21.24 -4.27
CA ILE A 414 27.49 -21.61 -5.10
C ILE A 414 28.39 -20.39 -5.25
N PRO A 415 29.70 -20.54 -5.33
CA PRO A 415 30.59 -19.44 -5.68
C PRO A 415 30.16 -18.80 -6.99
N ALA A 416 30.23 -17.46 -7.10
CA ALA A 416 30.03 -16.79 -8.38
C ALA A 416 30.96 -17.41 -9.41
N VAL A 417 30.39 -18.02 -10.44
CA VAL A 417 31.17 -18.51 -11.57
C VAL A 417 31.65 -17.28 -12.31
N VAL A 418 32.93 -16.95 -12.17
CA VAL A 418 33.55 -15.92 -13.01
C VAL A 418 33.40 -16.38 -14.45
N ALA A 419 32.65 -15.64 -15.25
CA ALA A 419 32.55 -15.97 -16.66
C ALA A 419 33.96 -16.07 -17.26
N PRO A 420 34.28 -17.14 -17.98
CA PRO A 420 35.59 -17.29 -18.56
C PRO A 420 35.89 -16.08 -19.44
N VAL A 421 36.98 -15.37 -19.17
CA VAL A 421 37.44 -14.28 -20.04
C VAL A 421 38.09 -14.94 -21.22
N ALA A 422 37.50 -14.77 -22.39
CA ALA A 422 38.14 -15.27 -23.62
C ALA A 422 39.41 -14.48 -23.87
N ASP A 423 40.53 -15.16 -23.89
CA ASP A 423 41.80 -14.56 -24.35
C ASP A 423 41.78 -14.23 -25.83
N VAL A 424 42.67 -13.31 -26.20
CA VAL A 424 42.83 -12.95 -27.63
C VAL A 424 43.13 -14.20 -28.45
N ALA A 425 42.34 -14.41 -29.47
CA ALA A 425 42.57 -15.57 -30.38
C ALA A 425 44.00 -15.55 -30.92
N THR A 426 44.72 -16.64 -30.70
CA THR A 426 46.10 -16.83 -31.23
C THR A 426 46.05 -17.64 -32.50
N HIS A 427 47.04 -17.45 -33.35
CA HIS A 427 47.18 -18.23 -34.63
C HIS A 427 45.93 -18.12 -35.54
N VAL A 428 45.41 -16.93 -35.69
CA VAL A 428 44.28 -16.67 -36.59
C VAL A 428 44.70 -16.94 -38.03
N THR A 429 44.00 -17.86 -38.70
CA THR A 429 44.19 -18.18 -40.12
C THR A 429 42.93 -17.88 -40.90
N THR A 430 42.99 -17.90 -42.22
CA THR A 430 41.82 -17.71 -43.09
C THR A 430 40.75 -18.83 -42.93
N THR A 431 41.09 -19.93 -42.26
CA THR A 431 40.26 -21.12 -42.13
C THR A 431 39.82 -21.40 -40.68
N GLY A 432 40.35 -20.65 -39.69
CA GLY A 432 39.99 -20.81 -38.30
C GLY A 432 41.04 -20.27 -37.31
N PHE A 433 40.73 -20.34 -36.03
CA PHE A 433 41.63 -20.02 -34.92
C PHE A 433 41.32 -20.92 -33.71
N PRO A 434 42.28 -21.27 -32.88
CA PRO A 434 42.01 -21.93 -31.63
C PRO A 434 41.35 -20.94 -30.65
N ALA A 435 40.24 -21.32 -30.05
CA ALA A 435 39.65 -20.58 -28.95
C ALA A 435 40.41 -20.88 -27.67
N ASN A 436 40.88 -19.85 -26.97
CA ASN A 436 41.50 -19.95 -25.66
C ASN A 436 40.45 -19.54 -24.60
N TRP A 437 40.18 -20.44 -23.68
CA TRP A 437 39.18 -20.25 -22.60
C TRP A 437 39.87 -20.15 -21.25
#